data_e835b88a9cfdb41c48c04a742bc58f99
#
_entry.id   e835b88a9cfdb41c48c04a742bc58f99
#
_cell.length_a   1.000
_cell.length_b   1.000
_cell.length_c   1.000
_cell.angle_alpha   90.00
_cell.angle_beta   90.00
_cell.angle_gamma   90.00
#
_symmetry.space_group_name_H-M   'P 1'
#
loop_
_entity.id
_entity.type
_entity.pdbx_description
1 polymer ?
#
loop_
_entity_poly.entity_id
_entity_poly.type
_entity_poly.pdbx_seq_one_letter_code
_entity_poly.pdbx_strand_id
1 'polypeptide(L)'
;WLLPILDNIYIEEKDKPYWFTSLEELYENCPIHSTEYSKEIYVNEFGQNFDDNYTIVDVIGSGSIGQVYKIKHKYTGEYYAFKIIHPRVKQELKLFKKLLKVMLWFPCIQKKLHNLVPVNYVQFIDNFEEQISMIHESNNLLQMEYAYKQNPSVIIPKLIRCSESCLIMSYESGDIMDKMELSQYQRTKIISLLYGFIMSNQMFYDLLHNDIHKANWKVRQIDENKFAIVVYDFGFCYRKEPRDRPIITMMTDMFEAADVDKATEDGI
;
A
#
# COMPACT_ATOMS: atom_id res chain seq x y z
N TRP A 1 4.05 -10.35 -4.10
CA TRP A 1 3.07 -11.39 -3.72
C TRP A 1 3.70 -12.72 -3.32
N LEU A 2 4.71 -13.19 -4.02
CA LEU A 2 5.44 -14.41 -3.65
C LEU A 2 6.36 -14.18 -2.44
N LEU A 3 6.95 -13.02 -2.28
CA LEU A 3 7.92 -12.73 -1.22
C LEU A 3 7.39 -12.98 0.19
N PRO A 4 6.22 -12.47 0.62
CA PRO A 4 5.68 -12.76 1.96
C PRO A 4 5.37 -14.25 2.20
N ILE A 5 5.00 -14.99 1.15
CA ILE A 5 4.76 -16.42 1.23
C ILE A 5 6.08 -17.18 1.38
N LEU A 6 7.10 -16.76 0.64
CA LEU A 6 8.44 -17.35 0.68
C LEU A 6 9.17 -16.99 1.98
N ASP A 7 8.97 -15.79 2.52
CA ASP A 7 9.48 -15.39 3.84
C ASP A 7 8.97 -16.29 4.97
N ASN A 8 7.71 -16.72 4.89
CA ASN A 8 7.14 -17.67 5.85
C ASN A 8 7.70 -19.10 5.69
N ILE A 9 8.26 -19.44 4.53
CA ILE A 9 8.89 -20.75 4.29
C ILE A 9 10.35 -20.75 4.78
N TYR A 10 11.06 -19.62 4.65
CA TYR A 10 12.45 -19.46 5.05
C TYR A 10 12.53 -18.62 6.33
N ILE A 11 12.35 -19.27 7.49
CA ILE A 11 12.27 -18.60 8.81
C ILE A 11 13.60 -17.98 9.24
N GLU A 12 14.74 -18.52 8.80
CA GLU A 12 16.06 -17.98 9.13
C GLU A 12 16.74 -17.40 7.88
N GLU A 13 17.33 -16.20 8.03
CA GLU A 13 18.02 -15.48 6.92
C GLU A 13 19.12 -16.32 6.26
N LYS A 14 19.81 -17.19 7.03
CA LYS A 14 20.85 -18.09 6.52
C LYS A 14 20.34 -19.18 5.58
N ASP A 15 19.04 -19.48 5.62
CA ASP A 15 18.41 -20.53 4.79
C ASP A 15 17.78 -19.94 3.51
N LYS A 16 17.81 -18.60 3.36
CA LYS A 16 17.32 -17.93 2.16
C LYS A 16 18.28 -18.17 0.99
N PRO A 17 17.81 -18.78 -0.11
CA PRO A 17 18.64 -18.95 -1.28
C PRO A 17 19.00 -17.62 -1.93
N TYR A 18 20.15 -17.54 -2.61
CA TYR A 18 20.64 -16.31 -3.26
C TYR A 18 19.63 -15.62 -4.17
N TRP A 19 18.77 -16.38 -4.87
CA TRP A 19 17.74 -15.82 -5.72
C TRP A 19 16.65 -15.09 -4.92
N PHE A 20 16.47 -15.38 -3.64
CA PHE A 20 15.50 -14.72 -2.77
C PHE A 20 15.92 -13.26 -2.51
N THR A 21 17.17 -13.03 -2.17
CA THR A 21 17.73 -11.68 -1.98
C THR A 21 17.61 -10.86 -3.27
N SER A 22 17.86 -11.50 -4.43
CA SER A 22 17.69 -10.85 -5.73
C SER A 22 16.22 -10.48 -6.02
N LEU A 23 15.25 -11.28 -5.54
CA LEU A 23 13.84 -10.94 -5.64
C LEU A 23 13.44 -9.79 -4.72
N GLU A 24 13.99 -9.73 -3.50
CA GLU A 24 13.78 -8.61 -2.58
C GLU A 24 14.31 -7.30 -3.18
N GLU A 25 15.52 -7.32 -3.73
CA GLU A 25 16.11 -6.17 -4.43
C GLU A 25 15.28 -5.71 -5.63
N LEU A 26 14.76 -6.64 -6.42
CA LEU A 26 13.88 -6.33 -7.56
C LEU A 26 12.52 -5.78 -7.13
N TYR A 27 12.08 -6.11 -5.93
CA TYR A 27 10.81 -5.62 -5.40
C TYR A 27 10.89 -4.15 -4.95
N GLU A 28 11.99 -3.77 -4.32
CA GLU A 28 12.17 -2.43 -3.74
C GLU A 28 12.90 -1.44 -4.68
N ASN A 29 13.69 -1.95 -5.63
CA ASN A 29 14.55 -1.15 -6.51
C ASN A 29 14.32 -1.46 -8.00
N CYS A 30 13.08 -1.27 -8.45
CA CYS A 30 12.79 -1.40 -9.87
C CYS A 30 13.48 -0.32 -10.71
N PRO A 31 13.82 -0.62 -11.99
CA PRO A 31 14.44 0.36 -12.88
C PRO A 31 13.62 1.65 -12.98
N ILE A 32 14.31 2.76 -12.82
CA ILE A 32 13.73 4.10 -12.92
C ILE A 32 13.50 4.41 -14.40
N HIS A 33 12.29 4.85 -14.76
CA HIS A 33 12.03 5.41 -16.09
C HIS A 33 12.33 6.90 -16.13
N SER A 34 12.49 7.45 -17.35
CA SER A 34 12.89 8.85 -17.53
C SER A 34 11.82 9.85 -17.06
N THR A 35 12.28 11.01 -16.63
CA THR A 35 11.39 12.12 -16.25
C THR A 35 10.58 12.65 -17.43
N GLU A 36 11.13 12.58 -18.64
CA GLU A 36 10.47 12.97 -19.89
C GLU A 36 9.21 12.13 -20.13
N TYR A 37 9.33 10.80 -19.97
CA TYR A 37 8.18 9.90 -20.04
C TYR A 37 7.09 10.31 -19.03
N SER A 38 7.47 10.59 -17.79
CA SER A 38 6.52 10.97 -16.75
C SER A 38 5.80 12.29 -17.07
N LYS A 39 6.52 13.27 -17.59
CA LYS A 39 5.94 14.55 -18.02
C LYS A 39 5.04 14.37 -19.24
N GLU A 40 5.41 13.53 -20.19
CA GLU A 40 4.59 13.22 -21.37
C GLU A 40 3.24 12.58 -20.95
N ILE A 41 3.28 11.59 -20.07
CA ILE A 41 2.05 10.99 -19.54
C ILE A 41 1.19 12.01 -18.80
N TYR A 42 1.79 12.88 -17.98
CA TYR A 42 1.06 13.94 -17.31
C TYR A 42 0.35 14.87 -18.31
N VAL A 43 1.03 15.27 -19.39
CA VAL A 43 0.44 16.12 -20.45
C VAL A 43 -0.72 15.38 -21.12
N ASN A 44 -0.53 14.12 -21.48
CA ASN A 44 -1.57 13.31 -22.15
C ASN A 44 -2.80 13.11 -21.28
N GLU A 45 -2.63 12.91 -19.98
CA GLU A 45 -3.72 12.64 -19.04
C GLU A 45 -4.45 13.92 -18.58
N PHE A 46 -3.72 15.01 -18.43
CA PHE A 46 -4.27 16.24 -17.84
C PHE A 46 -4.39 17.42 -18.82
N GLY A 47 -3.86 17.31 -20.03
CA GLY A 47 -3.92 18.36 -21.04
C GLY A 47 -3.16 19.64 -20.68
N GLN A 48 -2.23 19.57 -19.71
CA GLN A 48 -1.46 20.70 -19.21
C GLN A 48 0.02 20.35 -19.20
N ASN A 49 0.89 21.31 -19.48
CA ASN A 49 2.33 21.07 -19.35
C ASN A 49 2.70 20.94 -17.86
N PHE A 50 3.41 19.85 -17.53
CA PHE A 50 3.86 19.59 -16.17
C PHE A 50 4.73 20.73 -15.62
N ASP A 51 5.65 21.22 -16.46
CA ASP A 51 6.63 22.25 -16.08
C ASP A 51 6.00 23.64 -15.84
N ASP A 52 4.75 23.86 -16.21
CA ASP A 52 4.07 25.11 -15.88
C ASP A 52 3.73 25.19 -14.39
N ASN A 53 3.38 24.06 -13.76
CA ASN A 53 2.90 24.02 -12.39
C ASN A 53 3.90 23.42 -11.41
N TYR A 54 4.74 22.48 -11.84
CA TYR A 54 5.56 21.67 -10.96
C TYR A 54 7.02 21.64 -11.38
N THR A 55 7.88 21.32 -10.40
CA THR A 55 9.30 20.98 -10.61
C THR A 55 9.56 19.65 -9.92
N ILE A 56 10.17 18.69 -10.60
CA ILE A 56 10.65 17.45 -10.00
C ILE A 56 11.83 17.79 -9.08
N VAL A 57 11.75 17.34 -7.82
CA VAL A 57 12.81 17.56 -6.83
C VAL A 57 13.66 16.30 -6.69
N ASP A 58 13.02 15.13 -6.59
CA ASP A 58 13.70 13.85 -6.38
C ASP A 58 12.81 12.68 -6.80
N VAL A 59 13.42 11.50 -7.00
CA VAL A 59 12.74 10.21 -7.10
C VAL A 59 12.74 9.58 -5.72
N ILE A 60 11.60 9.41 -5.11
CA ILE A 60 11.47 8.96 -3.73
C ILE A 60 11.07 7.49 -3.60
N GLY A 61 10.73 6.84 -4.72
CA GLY A 61 10.43 5.41 -4.77
C GLY A 61 10.25 4.91 -6.20
N SER A 62 10.62 3.65 -6.43
CA SER A 62 10.38 2.95 -7.69
C SER A 62 10.07 1.48 -7.39
N GLY A 63 8.79 1.14 -7.42
CA GLY A 63 8.30 -0.24 -7.26
C GLY A 63 8.03 -0.93 -8.59
N SER A 64 7.46 -2.12 -8.54
CA SER A 64 7.16 -2.93 -9.75
C SER A 64 6.10 -2.33 -10.67
N ILE A 65 5.20 -1.52 -10.12
CA ILE A 65 4.05 -0.96 -10.87
C ILE A 65 4.35 0.46 -11.35
N GLY A 66 5.03 1.26 -10.54
CA GLY A 66 5.21 2.67 -10.82
C GLY A 66 6.33 3.32 -10.03
N GLN A 67 6.59 4.55 -10.40
CA GLN A 67 7.61 5.42 -9.82
C GLN A 67 6.96 6.60 -9.12
N VAL A 68 7.56 7.01 -8.00
CA VAL A 68 7.08 8.13 -7.20
C VAL A 68 8.14 9.23 -7.16
N TYR A 69 7.72 10.42 -7.50
CA TYR A 69 8.54 11.63 -7.43
C TYR A 69 8.08 12.50 -6.26
N LYS A 70 9.02 13.17 -5.63
CA LYS A 70 8.77 14.40 -4.86
C LYS A 70 8.76 15.57 -5.83
N ILE A 71 7.65 16.27 -5.91
CA ILE A 71 7.50 17.45 -6.77
C ILE A 71 7.21 18.68 -5.92
N LYS A 72 7.57 19.86 -6.43
CA LYS A 72 7.29 21.14 -5.80
C LYS A 72 6.37 21.97 -6.71
N HIS A 73 5.29 22.47 -6.15
CA HIS A 73 4.42 23.40 -6.87
C HIS A 73 5.09 24.78 -6.98
N LYS A 74 5.16 25.32 -8.20
CA LYS A 74 5.96 26.53 -8.48
C LYS A 74 5.40 27.79 -7.82
N TYR A 75 4.08 27.88 -7.68
CA TYR A 75 3.42 29.07 -7.16
C TYR A 75 3.22 29.03 -5.64
N THR A 76 2.81 27.89 -5.08
CA THR A 76 2.57 27.75 -3.63
C THR A 76 3.81 27.38 -2.86
N GLY A 77 4.80 26.75 -3.51
CA GLY A 77 6.00 26.23 -2.87
C GLY A 77 5.76 24.91 -2.12
N GLU A 78 4.53 24.40 -2.11
CA GLU A 78 4.19 23.16 -1.44
C GLU A 78 4.77 21.94 -2.15
N TYR A 79 5.01 20.87 -1.39
CA TYR A 79 5.51 19.60 -1.91
C TYR A 79 4.39 18.59 -2.05
N TYR A 80 4.45 17.81 -3.15
CA TYR A 80 3.53 16.71 -3.43
C TYR A 80 4.30 15.44 -3.78
N ALA A 81 3.66 14.30 -3.60
CA ALA A 81 4.09 13.04 -4.15
C ALA A 81 3.35 12.80 -5.47
N PHE A 82 4.10 12.57 -6.54
CA PHE A 82 3.60 12.28 -7.87
C PHE A 82 3.94 10.84 -8.22
N LYS A 83 2.95 9.95 -8.18
CA LYS A 83 3.05 8.54 -8.56
C LYS A 83 2.60 8.36 -9.99
N ILE A 84 3.37 7.61 -10.77
CA ILE A 84 3.10 7.34 -12.17
C ILE A 84 3.42 5.89 -12.51
N ILE A 85 2.58 5.28 -13.34
CA ILE A 85 2.74 3.90 -13.78
C ILE A 85 3.93 3.79 -14.73
N HIS A 86 4.74 2.72 -14.56
CA HIS A 86 5.85 2.43 -15.46
C HIS A 86 5.37 2.17 -16.90
N PRO A 87 6.22 2.50 -17.91
CA PRO A 87 5.91 2.19 -19.30
C PRO A 87 5.69 0.68 -19.47
N ARG A 88 4.71 0.34 -20.33
CA ARG A 88 4.36 -1.04 -20.71
C ARG A 88 3.68 -1.92 -19.64
N VAL A 89 3.65 -1.56 -18.36
CA VAL A 89 3.02 -2.38 -17.30
C VAL A 89 1.60 -2.82 -17.70
N LYS A 90 0.76 -1.89 -18.14
CA LYS A 90 -0.59 -2.21 -18.62
C LYS A 90 -0.61 -3.17 -19.82
N GLN A 91 0.36 -3.05 -20.74
CA GLN A 91 0.46 -3.90 -21.93
C GLN A 91 0.96 -5.29 -21.56
N GLU A 92 1.98 -5.37 -20.70
CA GLU A 92 2.57 -6.62 -20.22
C GLU A 92 1.54 -7.43 -19.42
N LEU A 93 0.75 -6.78 -18.58
CA LEU A 93 -0.33 -7.45 -17.87
C LEU A 93 -1.41 -7.98 -18.80
N LYS A 94 -1.82 -7.21 -19.81
CA LYS A 94 -2.77 -7.69 -20.82
C LYS A 94 -2.25 -8.91 -21.58
N LEU A 95 -0.97 -8.90 -21.93
CA LEU A 95 -0.32 -10.04 -22.58
C LEU A 95 -0.27 -11.25 -21.64
N PHE A 96 0.14 -11.04 -20.39
CA PHE A 96 0.20 -12.10 -19.39
C PHE A 96 -1.18 -12.72 -19.14
N LYS A 97 -2.22 -11.89 -18.98
CA LYS A 97 -3.62 -12.34 -18.87
C LYS A 97 -4.07 -13.20 -20.03
N LYS A 98 -3.70 -12.80 -21.26
CA LYS A 98 -4.02 -13.56 -22.47
C LYS A 98 -3.29 -14.90 -22.51
N LEU A 99 -2.01 -14.92 -22.20
CA LEU A 99 -1.21 -16.14 -22.15
C LEU A 99 -1.72 -17.11 -21.08
N LEU A 100 -2.01 -16.60 -19.88
CA LEU A 100 -2.56 -17.41 -18.81
C LEU A 100 -3.91 -18.03 -19.16
N LYS A 101 -4.83 -17.28 -19.80
CA LYS A 101 -6.10 -17.83 -20.29
C LYS A 101 -5.89 -18.97 -21.27
N VAL A 102 -4.92 -18.86 -22.16
CA VAL A 102 -4.56 -19.94 -23.12
C VAL A 102 -3.99 -21.15 -22.35
N MET A 103 -3.11 -20.94 -21.37
CA MET A 103 -2.54 -22.02 -20.56
C MET A 103 -3.61 -22.75 -19.74
N LEU A 104 -4.53 -22.02 -19.14
CA LEU A 104 -5.63 -22.57 -18.33
C LEU A 104 -6.67 -23.31 -19.20
N TRP A 105 -6.67 -23.17 -20.51
CA TRP A 105 -7.51 -23.96 -21.40
C TRP A 105 -7.07 -25.43 -21.46
N PHE A 106 -5.83 -25.75 -21.07
CA PHE A 106 -5.33 -27.12 -21.03
C PHE A 106 -5.50 -27.72 -19.63
N PRO A 107 -6.35 -28.76 -19.42
CA PRO A 107 -6.65 -29.32 -18.09
C PRO A 107 -5.40 -29.85 -17.35
N CYS A 108 -4.42 -30.38 -18.10
CA CYS A 108 -3.18 -30.88 -17.52
C CYS A 108 -2.32 -29.76 -16.91
N ILE A 109 -2.30 -28.57 -17.54
CA ILE A 109 -1.60 -27.38 -17.04
C ILE A 109 -2.35 -26.81 -15.84
N GLN A 110 -3.67 -26.67 -15.95
CA GLN A 110 -4.52 -26.20 -14.85
C GLN A 110 -4.31 -27.03 -13.57
N LYS A 111 -4.31 -28.37 -13.70
CA LYS A 111 -4.07 -29.27 -12.55
C LYS A 111 -2.68 -29.08 -11.96
N LYS A 112 -1.63 -28.94 -12.77
CA LYS A 112 -0.27 -28.68 -12.31
C LYS A 112 -0.15 -27.35 -11.58
N LEU A 113 -0.71 -26.29 -12.14
CA LEU A 113 -0.70 -24.95 -11.53
C LEU A 113 -1.45 -24.97 -10.20
N HIS A 114 -2.64 -25.58 -10.13
CA HIS A 114 -3.43 -25.68 -8.90
C HIS A 114 -2.72 -26.47 -7.80
N ASN A 115 -1.93 -27.49 -8.16
CA ASN A 115 -1.12 -28.23 -7.20
C ASN A 115 0.09 -27.44 -6.68
N LEU A 116 0.64 -26.51 -7.49
CA LEU A 116 1.73 -25.63 -7.07
C LEU A 116 1.25 -24.51 -6.16
N VAL A 117 0.18 -23.84 -6.55
CA VAL A 117 -0.43 -22.74 -5.78
C VAL A 117 -1.94 -22.85 -5.92
N PRO A 118 -2.69 -23.21 -4.87
CA PRO A 118 -4.12 -23.44 -4.92
C PRO A 118 -4.92 -22.12 -4.90
N VAL A 119 -4.72 -21.27 -5.92
CA VAL A 119 -5.42 -19.99 -6.09
C VAL A 119 -6.27 -19.98 -7.34
N ASN A 120 -7.29 -19.16 -7.36
CA ASN A 120 -8.02 -18.85 -8.58
C ASN A 120 -7.20 -17.84 -9.41
N TYR A 121 -6.45 -18.33 -10.40
CA TYR A 121 -5.56 -17.53 -11.22
C TYR A 121 -6.26 -16.41 -12.01
N VAL A 122 -7.53 -16.62 -12.41
CA VAL A 122 -8.30 -15.58 -13.11
C VAL A 122 -8.62 -14.44 -12.16
N GLN A 123 -9.15 -14.77 -10.99
CA GLN A 123 -9.44 -13.77 -9.95
C GLN A 123 -8.17 -13.05 -9.46
N PHE A 124 -7.08 -13.79 -9.33
CA PHE A 124 -5.78 -13.20 -8.97
C PHE A 124 -5.35 -12.11 -9.97
N ILE A 125 -5.47 -12.38 -11.28
CA ILE A 125 -5.10 -11.40 -12.31
C ILE A 125 -6.08 -10.24 -12.37
N ASP A 126 -7.37 -10.50 -12.20
CA ASP A 126 -8.37 -9.43 -12.17
C ASP A 126 -8.10 -8.48 -10.99
N ASN A 127 -7.80 -9.01 -9.81
CA ASN A 127 -7.37 -8.22 -8.64
C ASN A 127 -6.06 -7.44 -8.92
N PHE A 128 -5.11 -8.04 -9.64
CA PHE A 128 -3.86 -7.37 -10.01
C PHE A 128 -4.10 -6.24 -11.02
N GLU A 129 -5.07 -6.39 -11.94
CA GLU A 129 -5.45 -5.34 -12.88
C GLU A 129 -6.04 -4.11 -12.17
N GLU A 130 -6.77 -4.32 -11.08
CA GLU A 130 -7.26 -3.23 -10.22
C GLU A 130 -6.12 -2.47 -9.54
N GLN A 131 -5.07 -3.15 -9.11
CA GLN A 131 -3.91 -2.54 -8.42
C GLN A 131 -3.09 -1.60 -9.31
N ILE A 132 -3.10 -1.78 -10.62
CA ILE A 132 -2.41 -0.87 -11.55
C ILE A 132 -3.27 0.33 -11.97
N SER A 133 -4.48 0.48 -11.46
CA SER A 133 -5.33 1.64 -11.71
C SER A 133 -5.10 2.71 -10.63
N MET A 134 -4.55 3.87 -11.04
CA MET A 134 -4.39 5.01 -10.12
C MET A 134 -5.75 5.56 -9.66
N ILE A 135 -6.81 5.38 -10.44
CA ILE A 135 -8.17 5.73 -10.02
C ILE A 135 -8.63 4.83 -8.87
N HIS A 136 -8.36 3.51 -8.97
CA HIS A 136 -8.67 2.59 -7.87
C HIS A 136 -7.89 2.96 -6.60
N GLU A 137 -6.59 3.20 -6.73
CA GLU A 137 -5.74 3.64 -5.62
C GLU A 137 -6.23 4.97 -5.00
N SER A 138 -6.63 5.95 -5.82
CA SER A 138 -7.15 7.23 -5.34
C SER A 138 -8.47 7.09 -4.56
N ASN A 139 -9.34 6.18 -4.97
CA ASN A 139 -10.59 5.90 -4.26
C ASN A 139 -10.33 5.25 -2.89
N ASN A 140 -9.36 4.35 -2.82
CA ASN A 140 -8.93 3.73 -1.56
C ASN A 140 -8.29 4.77 -0.64
N LEU A 141 -7.41 5.64 -1.19
CA LEU A 141 -6.78 6.74 -0.47
C LEU A 141 -7.82 7.66 0.16
N LEU A 142 -8.84 8.10 -0.59
CA LEU A 142 -9.92 8.96 -0.08
C LEU A 142 -10.69 8.30 1.06
N GLN A 143 -10.99 7.01 0.96
CA GLN A 143 -11.69 6.28 2.01
C GLN A 143 -10.84 6.16 3.28
N MET A 144 -9.54 5.86 3.14
CA MET A 144 -8.61 5.80 4.27
C MET A 144 -8.40 7.20 4.89
N GLU A 145 -8.26 8.25 4.08
CA GLU A 145 -8.18 9.62 4.59
C GLU A 145 -9.42 9.96 5.43
N TYR A 146 -10.60 9.64 4.93
CA TYR A 146 -11.85 9.88 5.65
C TYR A 146 -11.93 9.09 6.97
N ALA A 147 -11.56 7.80 6.94
CA ALA A 147 -11.59 6.92 8.10
C ALA A 147 -10.67 7.41 9.23
N TYR A 148 -9.49 7.90 8.89
CA TYR A 148 -8.48 8.34 9.88
C TYR A 148 -8.43 9.86 10.10
N LYS A 149 -9.34 10.63 9.51
CA LYS A 149 -9.35 12.10 9.56
C LYS A 149 -9.24 12.69 10.97
N GLN A 150 -9.82 12.02 11.96
CA GLN A 150 -9.81 12.47 13.35
C GLN A 150 -8.73 11.81 14.22
N ASN A 151 -7.96 10.89 13.66
CA ASN A 151 -6.90 10.21 14.39
C ASN A 151 -5.54 10.88 14.15
N PRO A 152 -5.03 11.69 15.11
CA PRO A 152 -3.77 12.41 14.93
C PRO A 152 -2.53 11.52 14.92
N SER A 153 -2.69 10.24 15.26
CA SER A 153 -1.58 9.27 15.30
C SER A 153 -1.43 8.51 13.97
N VAL A 154 -2.35 8.71 13.02
CA VAL A 154 -2.28 8.10 11.68
C VAL A 154 -2.40 9.20 10.63
N ILE A 155 -1.40 9.32 9.78
CA ILE A 155 -1.33 10.31 8.71
C ILE A 155 -1.52 9.59 7.38
N ILE A 156 -2.55 9.98 6.68
CA ILE A 156 -2.85 9.53 5.33
C ILE A 156 -2.64 10.71 4.38
N PRO A 157 -1.91 10.57 3.27
CA PRO A 157 -1.76 11.63 2.27
C PRO A 157 -3.13 12.09 1.73
N LYS A 158 -3.23 13.37 1.38
CA LYS A 158 -4.44 13.94 0.79
C LYS A 158 -4.38 13.84 -0.72
N LEU A 159 -5.46 13.39 -1.33
CA LEU A 159 -5.58 13.39 -2.78
C LEU A 159 -5.62 14.83 -3.31
N ILE A 160 -4.78 15.12 -4.32
CA ILE A 160 -4.74 16.39 -5.03
C ILE A 160 -5.36 16.23 -6.42
N ARG A 161 -4.89 15.23 -7.18
CA ARG A 161 -5.32 14.97 -8.55
C ARG A 161 -5.03 13.53 -8.95
N CYS A 162 -5.91 12.91 -9.73
CA CYS A 162 -5.64 11.60 -10.29
C CYS A 162 -6.16 11.46 -11.73
N SER A 163 -5.62 10.48 -12.41
CA SER A 163 -6.05 9.97 -13.71
C SER A 163 -5.80 8.46 -13.77
N GLU A 164 -5.99 7.84 -14.92
CA GLU A 164 -5.73 6.39 -15.10
C GLU A 164 -4.27 5.98 -14.85
N SER A 165 -3.32 6.87 -15.09
CA SER A 165 -1.89 6.56 -15.04
C SER A 165 -1.10 7.42 -14.06
N CYS A 166 -1.73 8.46 -13.49
CA CYS A 166 -1.09 9.44 -12.62
C CYS A 166 -1.88 9.66 -11.34
N LEU A 167 -1.16 9.78 -10.22
CA LEU A 167 -1.72 10.12 -8.92
C LEU A 167 -0.85 11.20 -8.27
N ILE A 168 -1.43 12.34 -7.90
CA ILE A 168 -0.79 13.40 -7.14
C ILE A 168 -1.47 13.51 -5.78
N MET A 169 -0.67 13.44 -4.72
CA MET A 169 -1.13 13.52 -3.34
C MET A 169 -0.20 14.43 -2.52
N SER A 170 -0.62 14.85 -1.35
CA SER A 170 0.24 15.60 -0.44
C SER A 170 1.52 14.82 -0.13
N TYR A 171 2.65 15.52 -0.06
CA TYR A 171 3.90 14.90 0.36
C TYR A 171 3.95 14.84 1.90
N GLU A 172 3.83 13.65 2.42
CA GLU A 172 3.91 13.41 3.86
C GLU A 172 5.31 12.85 4.20
N SER A 173 6.10 13.62 4.95
CA SER A 173 7.43 13.18 5.38
C SER A 173 7.35 12.22 6.57
N GLY A 174 8.32 11.35 6.68
CA GLY A 174 8.53 10.45 7.81
C GLY A 174 9.85 9.71 7.67
N ASP A 175 10.29 9.11 8.76
CA ASP A 175 11.54 8.38 8.84
C ASP A 175 11.30 6.87 8.95
N ILE A 176 12.23 6.08 8.43
CA ILE A 176 12.22 4.62 8.60
C ILE A 176 12.57 4.33 10.07
N MET A 177 11.71 3.61 10.78
CA MET A 177 11.87 3.33 12.22
C MET A 177 13.24 2.73 12.55
N ASP A 178 13.76 1.85 11.70
CA ASP A 178 15.05 1.18 11.92
C ASP A 178 16.26 2.14 11.82
N LYS A 179 16.08 3.30 11.16
CA LYS A 179 17.10 4.34 11.01
C LYS A 179 17.03 5.42 12.10
N MET A 180 16.04 5.36 12.99
CA MET A 180 15.85 6.32 14.07
C MET A 180 16.56 5.87 15.34
N GLU A 181 17.16 6.82 16.05
CA GLU A 181 17.70 6.60 17.39
C GLU A 181 16.55 6.65 18.42
N LEU A 182 16.00 5.48 18.75
CA LEU A 182 14.81 5.34 19.59
C LEU A 182 15.12 4.46 20.81
N SER A 183 14.62 4.87 21.97
CA SER A 183 14.57 4.03 23.16
C SER A 183 13.62 2.84 22.95
N GLN A 184 13.77 1.80 23.76
CA GLN A 184 12.88 0.63 23.72
C GLN A 184 11.41 1.03 23.96
N TYR A 185 11.16 1.97 24.84
CA TYR A 185 9.81 2.51 25.08
C TYR A 185 9.21 3.18 23.85
N GLN A 186 10.00 4.02 23.15
CA GLN A 186 9.54 4.68 21.93
C GLN A 186 9.28 3.68 20.79
N ARG A 187 10.14 2.66 20.64
CA ARG A 187 9.93 1.57 19.66
C ARG A 187 8.63 0.82 19.93
N THR A 188 8.39 0.43 21.18
CA THR A 188 7.16 -0.26 21.57
C THR A 188 5.92 0.59 21.28
N LYS A 189 6.00 1.89 21.55
CA LYS A 189 4.90 2.83 21.29
C LYS A 189 4.59 2.92 19.77
N ILE A 190 5.60 3.04 18.92
CA ILE A 190 5.43 3.10 17.46
C ILE A 190 4.83 1.80 16.93
N ILE A 191 5.34 0.65 17.38
CA ILE A 191 4.80 -0.66 17.02
C ILE A 191 3.34 -0.80 17.46
N SER A 192 2.98 -0.29 18.65
CA SER A 192 1.60 -0.29 19.11
C SER A 192 0.68 0.58 18.26
N LEU A 193 1.17 1.72 17.74
CA LEU A 193 0.41 2.55 16.79
C LEU A 193 0.17 1.82 15.47
N LEU A 194 1.21 1.16 14.92
CA LEU A 194 1.09 0.39 13.70
C LEU A 194 0.13 -0.79 13.87
N TYR A 195 0.26 -1.52 14.98
CA TYR A 195 -0.65 -2.61 15.31
C TYR A 195 -2.10 -2.11 15.49
N GLY A 196 -2.28 -0.97 16.18
CA GLY A 196 -3.58 -0.32 16.32
C GLY A 196 -4.20 0.07 14.97
N PHE A 197 -3.38 0.57 14.03
CA PHE A 197 -3.84 0.82 12.66
C PHE A 197 -4.32 -0.46 11.97
N ILE A 198 -3.52 -1.53 12.00
CA ILE A 198 -3.88 -2.82 11.38
C ILE A 198 -5.16 -3.39 12.00
N MET A 199 -5.25 -3.41 13.34
CA MET A 199 -6.42 -3.92 14.04
C MET A 199 -7.68 -3.09 13.77
N SER A 200 -7.57 -1.76 13.79
CA SER A 200 -8.73 -0.89 13.50
C SER A 200 -9.25 -1.07 12.08
N ASN A 201 -8.35 -1.26 11.10
CA ASN A 201 -8.75 -1.63 9.73
C ASN A 201 -9.54 -2.93 9.71
N GLN A 202 -9.09 -3.94 10.45
CA GLN A 202 -9.75 -5.24 10.49
C GLN A 202 -11.09 -5.19 11.22
N MET A 203 -11.20 -4.42 12.30
CA MET A 203 -12.38 -4.45 13.18
C MET A 203 -13.45 -3.43 12.79
N PHE A 204 -13.07 -2.20 12.42
CA PHE A 204 -14.03 -1.10 12.33
C PHE A 204 -14.27 -0.57 10.92
N TYR A 205 -13.39 -0.86 9.96
CA TYR A 205 -13.50 -0.32 8.61
C TYR A 205 -13.80 -1.40 7.57
N ASP A 206 -14.52 -1.02 6.52
CA ASP A 206 -14.83 -1.92 5.40
C ASP A 206 -13.65 -2.08 4.43
N LEU A 207 -12.68 -1.17 4.47
CA LEU A 207 -11.51 -1.19 3.62
C LEU A 207 -10.27 -1.54 4.44
N LEU A 208 -9.57 -2.60 4.03
CA LEU A 208 -8.33 -3.06 4.64
C LEU A 208 -7.14 -2.65 3.79
N HIS A 209 -6.15 -2.02 4.39
CA HIS A 209 -4.84 -1.90 3.76
C HIS A 209 -4.10 -3.23 3.88
N ASN A 210 -3.99 -3.95 2.78
CA ASN A 210 -3.54 -5.34 2.80
C ASN A 210 -2.07 -5.52 2.41
N ASP A 211 -1.30 -4.42 2.36
CA ASP A 211 0.11 -4.40 1.97
C ASP A 211 0.95 -3.51 2.90
N ILE A 212 0.83 -3.74 4.21
CA ILE A 212 1.60 -3.02 5.22
C ILE A 212 2.97 -3.68 5.40
N HIS A 213 3.90 -3.33 4.52
CA HIS A 213 5.31 -3.69 4.65
C HIS A 213 6.19 -2.46 4.90
N LYS A 214 7.48 -2.65 5.17
CA LYS A 214 8.42 -1.60 5.62
C LYS A 214 8.50 -0.37 4.70
N ALA A 215 8.26 -0.54 3.40
CA ALA A 215 8.29 0.58 2.45
C ALA A 215 6.99 1.40 2.44
N ASN A 216 5.86 0.83 2.89
CA ASN A 216 4.54 1.45 2.81
C ASN A 216 4.12 2.20 4.08
N TRP A 217 5.01 2.34 5.05
CA TRP A 217 4.79 3.20 6.21
C TRP A 217 6.09 3.81 6.73
N LYS A 218 5.97 4.94 7.40
CA LYS A 218 7.06 5.66 8.05
C LYS A 218 6.58 6.24 9.38
N VAL A 219 7.53 6.70 10.19
CA VAL A 219 7.28 7.35 11.47
C VAL A 219 7.49 8.84 11.34
N ARG A 220 6.53 9.63 11.82
CA ARG A 220 6.72 11.06 12.04
C ARG A 220 6.81 11.32 13.54
N GLN A 221 7.93 11.81 13.99
CA GLN A 221 8.05 12.29 15.36
C GLN A 221 7.37 13.67 15.46
N ILE A 222 6.38 13.78 16.32
CA ILE A 222 5.64 15.04 16.57
C ILE A 222 6.26 15.80 17.74
N ASP A 223 6.67 15.05 18.76
CA ASP A 223 7.29 15.56 19.98
C ASP A 223 8.20 14.45 20.55
N GLU A 224 8.95 14.72 21.63
CA GLU A 224 9.91 13.79 22.23
C GLU A 224 9.34 12.37 22.41
N ASN A 225 8.09 12.25 22.85
CA ASN A 225 7.43 10.96 23.09
C ASN A 225 6.10 10.82 22.31
N LYS A 226 5.85 11.68 21.32
CA LYS A 226 4.64 11.63 20.52
C LYS A 226 4.98 11.34 19.06
N PHE A 227 4.42 10.25 18.55
CA PHE A 227 4.67 9.76 17.20
C PHE A 227 3.35 9.60 16.46
N ALA A 228 3.44 9.69 15.13
CA ALA A 228 2.40 9.27 14.21
C ALA A 228 3.00 8.34 13.16
N ILE A 229 2.21 7.39 12.70
CA ILE A 229 2.55 6.60 11.52
C ILE A 229 2.03 7.31 10.28
N VAL A 230 2.85 7.36 9.25
CA VAL A 230 2.46 7.83 7.92
C VAL A 230 2.32 6.61 7.03
N VAL A 231 1.16 6.42 6.44
CA VAL A 231 0.86 5.24 5.62
C VAL A 231 0.77 5.65 4.16
N TYR A 232 1.38 4.85 3.30
CA TYR A 232 1.48 5.07 1.86
C TYR A 232 0.95 3.87 1.09
N ASP A 233 0.81 4.03 -0.23
CA ASP A 233 0.45 3.02 -1.22
C ASP A 233 -0.87 2.31 -0.93
N PHE A 234 -1.95 2.86 -1.46
CA PHE A 234 -3.32 2.33 -1.30
C PHE A 234 -3.77 1.49 -2.50
N GLY A 235 -2.84 1.12 -3.37
CA GLY A 235 -3.12 0.30 -4.55
C GLY A 235 -3.64 -1.10 -4.19
N PHE A 236 -3.14 -1.66 -3.07
CA PHE A 236 -3.57 -2.97 -2.60
C PHE A 236 -4.40 -2.88 -1.31
N CYS A 237 -5.62 -2.40 -1.45
CA CYS A 237 -6.62 -2.46 -0.40
C CYS A 237 -7.70 -3.49 -0.73
N TYR A 238 -8.12 -4.23 0.28
CA TYR A 238 -9.20 -5.22 0.18
C TYR A 238 -10.47 -4.66 0.82
N ARG A 239 -11.58 -4.75 0.09
CA ARG A 239 -12.90 -4.43 0.64
C ARG A 239 -13.52 -5.69 1.21
N LYS A 240 -13.90 -5.64 2.49
CA LYS A 240 -14.59 -6.75 3.15
C LYS A 240 -15.89 -7.09 2.43
N GLU A 241 -16.09 -8.38 2.17
CA GLU A 241 -17.36 -8.86 1.65
C GLU A 241 -18.42 -8.91 2.78
N PRO A 242 -19.72 -8.85 2.43
CA PRO A 242 -20.80 -8.94 3.40
C PRO A 242 -20.73 -10.18 4.31
N ARG A 243 -20.16 -11.29 3.83
CA ARG A 243 -19.95 -12.52 4.59
C ARG A 243 -18.91 -12.39 5.71
N ASP A 244 -17.98 -11.45 5.60
CA ASP A 244 -16.92 -11.25 6.59
C ASP A 244 -17.40 -10.37 7.76
N ARG A 245 -18.48 -9.60 7.55
CA ARG A 245 -19.04 -8.68 8.55
C ARG A 245 -19.57 -9.36 9.81
N PRO A 246 -20.26 -10.52 9.75
CA PRO A 246 -20.79 -11.19 10.95
C PRO A 246 -19.71 -11.56 11.97
N ILE A 247 -18.51 -11.97 11.50
CA ILE A 247 -17.38 -12.32 12.39
C ILE A 247 -16.89 -11.09 13.14
N ILE A 248 -16.82 -9.96 12.47
CA ILE A 248 -16.38 -8.69 13.06
C ILE A 248 -17.41 -8.17 14.06
N THR A 249 -18.69 -8.21 13.70
CA THR A 249 -19.80 -7.85 14.60
C THR A 249 -19.77 -8.71 15.84
N MET A 250 -19.63 -10.02 15.69
CA MET A 250 -19.52 -10.95 16.81
C MET A 250 -18.32 -10.66 17.71
N MET A 251 -17.16 -10.29 17.14
CA MET A 251 -15.98 -9.88 17.91
C MET A 251 -16.25 -8.56 18.66
N THR A 252 -16.89 -7.61 18.02
CA THR A 252 -17.25 -6.32 18.65
C THR A 252 -18.21 -6.54 19.80
N ASP A 253 -19.25 -7.33 19.60
CA ASP A 253 -20.24 -7.69 20.64
C ASP A 253 -19.57 -8.42 21.83
N MET A 254 -18.57 -9.27 21.58
CA MET A 254 -17.80 -9.92 22.64
C MET A 254 -16.96 -8.93 23.46
N PHE A 255 -16.37 -7.91 22.81
CA PHE A 255 -15.60 -6.89 23.51
C PHE A 255 -16.50 -5.94 24.31
N GLU A 256 -17.65 -5.57 23.76
CA GLU A 256 -18.66 -4.76 24.46
C GLU A 256 -19.22 -5.51 25.67
N ALA A 257 -19.52 -6.81 25.53
CA ALA A 257 -19.95 -7.64 26.65
C ALA A 257 -18.89 -7.75 27.75
N ALA A 258 -17.62 -7.91 27.39
CA ALA A 258 -16.53 -7.98 28.36
C ALA A 258 -16.31 -6.66 29.12
N ASP A 259 -16.56 -5.52 28.49
CA ASP A 259 -16.49 -4.20 29.16
C ASP A 259 -17.70 -3.97 30.10
N VAL A 260 -18.88 -4.48 29.77
CA VAL A 260 -20.06 -4.41 30.64
C VAL A 260 -19.87 -5.28 31.88
N ASP A 261 -19.28 -6.48 31.74
CA ASP A 261 -18.99 -7.35 32.88
C ASP A 261 -17.96 -6.72 33.86
N LYS A 262 -16.92 -6.04 33.33
CA LYS A 262 -15.98 -5.28 34.14
C LYS A 262 -16.64 -4.09 34.87
N ALA A 263 -17.50 -3.38 34.19
CA ALA A 263 -18.23 -2.25 34.80
C ALA A 263 -19.20 -2.70 35.90
N THR A 264 -19.72 -3.94 35.81
CA THR A 264 -20.55 -4.54 36.87
C THR A 264 -19.75 -5.13 38.03
N GLU A 265 -18.49 -5.55 37.82
CA GLU A 265 -17.61 -5.98 38.91
C GLU A 265 -16.96 -4.82 39.67
N ASP A 266 -16.68 -3.69 39.01
CA ASP A 266 -16.01 -2.53 39.65
C ASP A 266 -17.00 -1.50 40.28
N GLY A 267 -18.25 -1.70 40.08
CA GLY A 267 -19.14 -0.55 40.29
C GLY A 267 -20.21 -0.68 41.29
N ILE A 268 -20.42 -1.67 41.89
CA ILE A 268 -21.53 -1.33 42.75
C ILE A 268 -22.05 -2.52 43.54
#